data_5ae053a0aaf5afd9c3bda430ef425ed2
#
_entry.id   5ae053a0aaf5afd9c3bda430ef425ed2
#
_cell.length_a   1.000
_cell.length_b   1.000
_cell.length_c   1.000
_cell.angle_alpha   90.00
_cell.angle_beta   90.00
_cell.angle_gamma   90.00
#
_symmetry.space_group_name_H-M   'P 1'
#
loop_
_entity.id
_entity.type
_entity.pdbx_description
1 polymer ?
#
loop_
_entity_poly.entity_id
_entity_poly.type
_entity_poly.pdbx_seq_one_letter_code
_entity_poly.pdbx_strand_id
1 'polypeptide(L)'
;MKRSTLLNSVRSGLRGVADPESVGFYKNLSDQKKEYERKVRTIVRGISVFMRSLSLLNPFRYHLFAWQLFSHKLCRWLVPFAMIAALVTNAALASSSLFFQGTLVAQVVFYAVALAYLATKRLPGFGMLRIPSFFVMVNLSILDAWIRYFRGERIVSWSPSKR
;
A
#
# COMPACT_ATOMS: atom_id res chain seq x y z
N MET A 1 -9.86 -21.60 -8.59
CA MET A 1 -8.73 -20.67 -8.82
C MET A 1 -9.24 -19.44 -9.56
N LYS A 2 -9.79 -18.43 -8.83
CA LYS A 2 -10.24 -17.17 -9.46
C LYS A 2 -9.00 -16.37 -9.86
N ARG A 3 -8.69 -16.39 -11.12
CA ARG A 3 -7.60 -15.65 -11.76
C ARG A 3 -7.99 -14.18 -11.81
N SER A 4 -7.02 -13.29 -11.70
CA SER A 4 -7.23 -11.86 -11.91
C SER A 4 -7.74 -11.63 -13.34
N THR A 5 -9.05 -11.53 -13.49
CA THR A 5 -9.74 -11.44 -14.78
C THR A 5 -9.14 -10.34 -15.66
N LEU A 6 -8.90 -9.15 -15.06
CA LEU A 6 -8.29 -8.02 -15.77
C LEU A 6 -6.91 -8.34 -16.37
N LEU A 7 -6.00 -8.96 -15.60
CA LEU A 7 -4.65 -9.28 -16.10
C LEU A 7 -4.69 -10.33 -17.21
N ASN A 8 -5.62 -11.26 -17.12
CA ASN A 8 -5.82 -12.25 -18.18
C ASN A 8 -6.42 -11.62 -19.44
N SER A 9 -7.39 -10.72 -19.29
CA SER A 9 -7.95 -9.97 -20.41
C SER A 9 -6.86 -9.18 -21.16
N VAL A 10 -5.99 -8.48 -20.42
CA VAL A 10 -4.88 -7.74 -21.03
C VAL A 10 -3.89 -8.67 -21.74
N ARG A 11 -3.60 -9.85 -21.18
CA ARG A 11 -2.77 -10.87 -21.86
C ARG A 11 -3.38 -11.37 -23.16
N SER A 12 -4.71 -11.41 -23.24
CA SER A 12 -5.47 -11.80 -24.43
C SER A 12 -5.71 -10.64 -25.40
N GLY A 13 -5.07 -9.47 -25.18
CA GLY A 13 -5.23 -8.28 -26.04
C GLY A 13 -6.53 -7.51 -25.80
N LEU A 14 -7.31 -7.85 -24.78
CA LEU A 14 -8.57 -7.17 -24.44
C LEU A 14 -8.32 -5.98 -23.50
N ARG A 15 -9.20 -4.98 -23.57
CA ARG A 15 -9.18 -3.83 -22.66
C ARG A 15 -10.21 -4.01 -21.55
N GLY A 16 -9.81 -3.69 -20.30
CA GLY A 16 -10.76 -3.52 -19.21
C GLY A 16 -11.37 -2.12 -19.27
N VAL A 17 -12.69 -2.03 -19.38
CA VAL A 17 -13.43 -0.78 -19.35
C VAL A 17 -14.24 -0.72 -18.05
N ALA A 18 -14.20 0.44 -17.37
CA ALA A 18 -15.06 0.67 -16.21
C ALA A 18 -16.47 1.00 -16.71
N ASP A 19 -17.47 0.34 -16.14
CA ASP A 19 -18.87 0.64 -16.38
C ASP A 19 -19.34 1.60 -15.27
N PRO A 20 -19.69 2.88 -15.60
CA PRO A 20 -20.11 3.86 -14.61
C PRO A 20 -21.48 3.54 -13.98
N GLU A 21 -22.29 2.69 -14.60
CA GLU A 21 -23.57 2.25 -14.05
C GLU A 21 -23.42 1.09 -13.06
N SER A 22 -22.26 0.43 -13.06
CA SER A 22 -21.95 -0.69 -12.16
C SER A 22 -21.57 -0.19 -10.78
N VAL A 23 -22.55 0.12 -9.93
CA VAL A 23 -22.35 0.63 -8.57
C VAL A 23 -22.31 -0.50 -7.57
N GLY A 24 -21.17 -0.65 -6.88
CA GLY A 24 -21.00 -1.60 -5.79
C GLY A 24 -21.19 -0.94 -4.42
N PHE A 25 -22.17 -1.38 -3.63
CA PHE A 25 -22.35 -0.95 -2.25
C PHE A 25 -21.47 -1.78 -1.30
N TYR A 26 -20.75 -1.09 -0.45
CA TYR A 26 -19.76 -1.72 0.40
C TYR A 26 -19.81 -1.09 1.81
N LYS A 27 -20.04 -1.93 2.80
CA LYS A 27 -20.11 -1.49 4.19
C LYS A 27 -18.72 -1.17 4.73
N ASN A 28 -18.56 0.03 5.22
CA ASN A 28 -17.31 0.44 5.84
C ASN A 28 -17.10 -0.32 7.16
N LEU A 29 -15.90 -0.84 7.38
CA LEU A 29 -15.54 -1.50 8.63
C LEU A 29 -15.17 -0.42 9.65
N SER A 30 -15.92 -0.34 10.75
CA SER A 30 -15.61 0.58 11.86
C SER A 30 -14.42 0.12 12.70
N ASP A 31 -14.08 -1.18 12.64
CA ASP A 31 -12.97 -1.78 13.38
C ASP A 31 -11.66 -1.64 12.59
N GLN A 32 -10.77 -0.78 13.11
CA GLN A 32 -9.45 -0.52 12.50
C GLN A 32 -8.58 -1.77 12.38
N LYS A 33 -8.65 -2.70 13.35
CA LYS A 33 -7.87 -3.93 13.31
C LYS A 33 -8.32 -4.83 12.17
N LYS A 34 -9.63 -5.00 12.02
CA LYS A 34 -10.20 -5.78 10.90
C LYS A 34 -9.89 -5.14 9.55
N GLU A 35 -9.89 -3.81 9.49
CA GLU A 35 -9.53 -3.09 8.26
C GLU A 35 -8.05 -3.26 7.93
N TYR A 36 -7.15 -3.17 8.91
CA TYR A 36 -5.72 -3.43 8.73
C TYR A 36 -5.47 -4.84 8.19
N GLU A 37 -6.01 -5.86 8.86
CA GLU A 37 -5.86 -7.25 8.42
C GLU A 37 -6.41 -7.50 7.01
N ARG A 38 -7.52 -6.85 6.67
CA ARG A 38 -8.09 -6.89 5.32
C ARG A 38 -7.14 -6.27 4.30
N LYS A 39 -6.53 -5.12 4.62
CA LYS A 39 -5.54 -4.46 3.76
C LYS A 39 -4.34 -5.37 3.54
N VAL A 40 -3.75 -5.90 4.61
CA VAL A 40 -2.60 -6.82 4.53
C VAL A 40 -2.93 -8.01 3.64
N ARG A 41 -4.05 -8.71 3.86
CA ARG A 41 -4.47 -9.85 3.02
C ARG A 41 -4.63 -9.47 1.55
N THR A 42 -5.21 -8.30 1.29
CA THR A 42 -5.41 -7.82 -0.09
C THR A 42 -4.08 -7.53 -0.77
N ILE A 43 -3.14 -6.93 -0.03
CA ILE A 43 -1.81 -6.58 -0.56
C ILE A 43 -0.98 -7.84 -0.78
N VAL A 44 -0.93 -8.80 0.16
CA VAL A 44 -0.23 -10.09 0.00
C VAL A 44 -0.69 -10.81 -1.26
N ARG A 45 -2.02 -10.86 -1.47
CA ARG A 45 -2.61 -11.42 -2.69
C ARG A 45 -2.20 -10.63 -3.93
N GLY A 46 -2.23 -9.30 -3.83
CA GLY A 46 -1.81 -8.40 -4.91
C GLY A 46 -0.36 -8.63 -5.31
N ILE A 47 0.57 -8.69 -4.35
CA ILE A 47 2.00 -8.98 -4.57
C ILE A 47 2.15 -10.37 -5.22
N SER A 48 1.46 -11.38 -4.69
CA SER A 48 1.53 -12.75 -5.22
C SER A 48 1.09 -12.84 -6.68
N VAL A 49 0.02 -12.13 -7.05
CA VAL A 49 -0.47 -12.07 -8.44
C VAL A 49 0.47 -11.28 -9.33
N PHE A 50 0.99 -10.16 -8.84
CA PHE A 50 1.92 -9.31 -9.55
C PHE A 50 3.23 -10.05 -9.88
N MET A 51 3.81 -10.74 -8.90
CA MET A 51 5.05 -11.51 -9.11
C MET A 51 4.90 -12.65 -10.12
N ARG A 52 3.69 -13.20 -10.25
CA ARG A 52 3.38 -14.20 -11.31
C ARG A 52 3.09 -13.54 -12.67
N SER A 53 3.00 -12.24 -12.72
CA SER A 53 2.58 -11.49 -13.90
C SER A 53 3.58 -10.42 -14.32
N LEU A 54 4.87 -10.57 -13.95
CA LEU A 54 5.94 -9.63 -14.28
C LEU A 54 6.11 -9.39 -15.79
N SER A 55 5.73 -10.37 -16.61
CA SER A 55 5.73 -10.22 -18.08
C SER A 55 4.86 -9.05 -18.57
N LEU A 56 3.84 -8.67 -17.78
CA LEU A 56 2.97 -7.52 -18.11
C LEU A 56 3.65 -6.16 -17.90
N LEU A 57 4.83 -6.12 -17.29
CA LEU A 57 5.65 -4.91 -17.14
C LEU A 57 6.46 -4.58 -18.40
N ASN A 58 6.41 -5.42 -19.44
CA ASN A 58 7.10 -5.14 -20.68
C ASN A 58 6.39 -3.98 -21.42
N PRO A 59 7.03 -2.77 -21.51
CA PRO A 59 6.39 -1.61 -22.11
C PRO A 59 6.26 -1.75 -23.64
N PHE A 60 7.11 -2.53 -24.27
CA PHE A 60 7.06 -2.77 -25.73
C PHE A 60 5.86 -3.63 -26.13
N ARG A 61 5.35 -4.48 -25.21
CA ARG A 61 4.21 -5.34 -25.47
C ARG A 61 2.90 -4.79 -24.93
N TYR A 62 2.93 -4.15 -23.78
CA TYR A 62 1.72 -3.74 -23.05
C TYR A 62 1.61 -2.21 -22.89
N HIS A 63 2.54 -1.44 -23.49
CA HIS A 63 2.50 0.01 -23.59
C HIS A 63 2.05 0.71 -22.30
N LEU A 64 0.99 1.50 -22.38
CA LEU A 64 0.45 2.28 -21.27
C LEU A 64 0.04 1.41 -20.05
N PHE A 65 -0.45 0.20 -20.30
CA PHE A 65 -0.82 -0.70 -19.20
C PHE A 65 0.38 -1.12 -18.35
N ALA A 66 1.53 -1.39 -18.97
CA ALA A 66 2.76 -1.70 -18.23
C ALA A 66 3.18 -0.53 -17.33
N TRP A 67 3.11 0.70 -17.85
CA TRP A 67 3.39 1.91 -17.08
C TRP A 67 2.41 2.11 -15.92
N GLN A 68 1.11 1.93 -16.17
CA GLN A 68 0.08 2.00 -15.11
C GLN A 68 0.31 0.95 -14.04
N LEU A 69 0.62 -0.29 -14.43
CA LEU A 69 0.89 -1.38 -13.50
C LEU A 69 2.13 -1.09 -12.63
N PHE A 70 3.19 -0.57 -13.24
CA PHE A 70 4.41 -0.15 -12.56
C PHE A 70 4.13 0.99 -11.57
N SER A 71 3.59 2.12 -12.04
CA SER A 71 3.40 3.32 -11.23
C SER A 71 2.36 3.14 -10.13
N HIS A 72 1.18 2.58 -10.43
CA HIS A 72 0.08 2.48 -9.47
C HIS A 72 0.16 1.27 -8.53
N LYS A 73 0.91 0.23 -8.89
CA LYS A 73 1.06 -0.96 -8.04
C LYS A 73 2.45 -1.06 -7.43
N LEU A 74 3.48 -1.18 -8.27
CA LEU A 74 4.83 -1.42 -7.76
C LEU A 74 5.36 -0.22 -6.97
N CYS A 75 5.31 0.99 -7.52
CA CYS A 75 5.80 2.17 -6.82
C CYS A 75 5.08 2.37 -5.47
N ARG A 76 3.76 2.18 -5.45
CA ARG A 76 2.99 2.26 -4.20
C ARG A 76 3.44 1.24 -3.14
N TRP A 77 3.80 0.03 -3.54
CA TRP A 77 4.28 -0.99 -2.61
C TRP A 77 5.73 -0.78 -2.18
N LEU A 78 6.49 0.04 -2.90
CA LEU A 78 7.85 0.42 -2.54
C LEU A 78 7.92 1.65 -1.62
N VAL A 79 6.83 2.41 -1.46
CA VAL A 79 6.80 3.61 -0.60
C VAL A 79 7.34 3.37 0.80
N PRO A 80 6.96 2.32 1.56
CA PRO A 80 7.49 2.14 2.91
C PRO A 80 9.01 1.94 2.95
N PHE A 81 9.59 1.31 1.92
CA PHE A 81 11.05 1.18 1.82
C PHE A 81 11.72 2.52 1.51
N ALA A 82 11.12 3.35 0.64
CA ALA A 82 11.58 4.69 0.37
C ALA A 82 11.50 5.59 1.63
N MET A 83 10.45 5.43 2.45
CA MET A 83 10.32 6.14 3.73
C MET A 83 11.44 5.76 4.71
N ILE A 84 11.76 4.47 4.81
CA ILE A 84 12.85 3.98 5.66
C ILE A 84 14.20 4.48 5.12
N ALA A 85 14.43 4.37 3.81
CA ALA A 85 15.65 4.87 3.18
C ALA A 85 15.84 6.37 3.40
N ALA A 86 14.78 7.17 3.23
CA ALA A 86 14.81 8.61 3.50
C ALA A 86 15.13 8.91 4.97
N LEU A 87 14.57 8.17 5.93
CA LEU A 87 14.88 8.34 7.35
C LEU A 87 16.34 8.03 7.65
N VAL A 88 16.85 6.91 7.15
CA VAL A 88 18.24 6.50 7.33
C VAL A 88 19.21 7.51 6.70
N THR A 89 18.92 7.96 5.49
CA THR A 89 19.76 8.96 4.79
C THR A 89 19.75 10.31 5.51
N ASN A 90 18.58 10.78 5.95
CA ASN A 90 18.49 12.02 6.74
C ASN A 90 19.28 11.92 8.05
N ALA A 91 19.19 10.77 8.75
CA ALA A 91 19.93 10.55 9.98
C ALA A 91 21.46 10.52 9.74
N ALA A 92 21.90 9.88 8.66
CA ALA A 92 23.30 9.82 8.29
C ALA A 92 23.89 11.20 7.90
N LEU A 93 23.08 12.05 7.29
CA LEU A 93 23.47 13.39 6.81
C LEU A 93 23.17 14.50 7.85
N ALA A 94 22.57 14.20 8.99
CA ALA A 94 22.17 15.20 9.98
C ALA A 94 23.34 16.04 10.51
N SER A 95 24.55 15.47 10.58
CA SER A 95 25.76 16.19 11.01
C SER A 95 26.31 17.14 9.93
N SER A 96 25.91 16.99 8.68
CA SER A 96 26.52 17.74 7.56
C SER A 96 25.81 19.07 7.27
N SER A 97 24.52 19.25 7.64
CA SER A 97 23.78 20.46 7.32
C SER A 97 22.54 20.64 8.19
N LEU A 98 22.21 21.91 8.53
CA LEU A 98 20.95 22.28 9.20
C LEU A 98 19.71 21.87 8.41
N PHE A 99 19.80 21.80 7.09
CA PHE A 99 18.71 21.32 6.24
C PHE A 99 18.36 19.86 6.57
N PHE A 100 19.35 18.98 6.66
CA PHE A 100 19.11 17.57 6.99
C PHE A 100 18.66 17.38 8.44
N GLN A 101 19.14 18.20 9.37
CA GLN A 101 18.63 18.21 10.75
C GLN A 101 17.15 18.59 10.78
N GLY A 102 16.77 19.67 10.11
CA GLY A 102 15.38 20.13 10.04
C GLY A 102 14.44 19.10 9.40
N THR A 103 14.87 18.49 8.29
CA THR A 103 14.09 17.43 7.63
C THR A 103 13.98 16.15 8.48
N LEU A 104 15.04 15.76 9.21
CA LEU A 104 15.00 14.65 10.14
C LEU A 104 14.00 14.92 11.29
N VAL A 105 14.08 16.08 11.91
CA VAL A 105 13.13 16.46 12.99
C VAL A 105 11.70 16.43 12.47
N ALA A 106 11.43 17.05 11.33
CA ALA A 106 10.11 17.04 10.71
C ALA A 106 9.59 15.62 10.44
N GLN A 107 10.45 14.74 9.95
CA GLN A 107 10.11 13.35 9.65
C GLN A 107 9.84 12.55 10.94
N VAL A 108 10.66 12.70 11.97
CA VAL A 108 10.47 12.04 13.27
C VAL A 108 9.17 12.52 13.93
N VAL A 109 8.92 13.83 13.94
CA VAL A 109 7.67 14.41 14.47
C VAL A 109 6.45 13.87 13.70
N PHE A 110 6.52 13.81 12.38
CA PHE A 110 5.45 13.26 11.56
C PHE A 110 5.12 11.82 11.95
N TYR A 111 6.13 10.96 12.09
CA TYR A 111 5.91 9.56 12.48
C TYR A 111 5.44 9.44 13.93
N ALA A 112 6.01 10.21 14.86
CA ALA A 112 5.61 10.18 16.27
C ALA A 112 4.14 10.57 16.44
N VAL A 113 3.71 11.66 15.80
CA VAL A 113 2.32 12.12 15.82
C VAL A 113 1.38 11.08 15.19
N ALA A 114 1.74 10.54 14.05
CA ALA A 114 0.92 9.51 13.39
C ALA A 114 0.76 8.25 14.24
N LEU A 115 1.84 7.77 14.85
CA LEU A 115 1.82 6.59 15.72
C LEU A 115 1.07 6.84 17.02
N ALA A 116 1.26 8.01 17.65
CA ALA A 116 0.51 8.41 18.85
C ALA A 116 -1.00 8.45 18.58
N TYR A 117 -1.42 8.99 17.44
CA TYR A 117 -2.83 8.97 17.04
C TYR A 117 -3.37 7.55 16.83
N LEU A 118 -2.60 6.67 16.21
CA LEU A 118 -3.00 5.28 16.01
C LEU A 118 -3.09 4.50 17.33
N ALA A 119 -2.23 4.80 18.30
CA ALA A 119 -2.22 4.16 19.61
C ALA A 119 -3.38 4.62 20.50
N THR A 120 -3.64 5.91 20.55
CA THR A 120 -4.59 6.50 21.53
C THR A 120 -6.04 6.47 21.05
N LYS A 121 -6.31 6.45 19.73
CA LYS A 121 -7.66 6.52 19.11
C LYS A 121 -8.56 7.66 19.62
N ARG A 122 -8.05 8.56 20.48
CA ARG A 122 -8.81 9.47 21.34
C ARG A 122 -8.44 10.95 21.18
N LEU A 123 -7.82 11.35 20.09
CA LEU A 123 -7.62 12.78 19.87
C LEU A 123 -8.87 13.35 19.15
N PRO A 124 -9.94 13.71 19.89
CA PRO A 124 -11.11 14.34 19.30
C PRO A 124 -10.70 15.74 18.85
N GLY A 125 -11.14 16.15 17.69
CA GLY A 125 -10.97 17.52 17.20
C GLY A 125 -9.88 17.75 16.16
N PHE A 126 -8.91 16.86 15.98
CA PHE A 126 -7.86 17.02 14.97
C PHE A 126 -8.09 16.11 13.76
N GLY A 127 -9.15 16.40 12.99
CA GLY A 127 -9.41 15.68 11.72
C GLY A 127 -8.21 15.68 10.75
N MET A 128 -7.37 16.72 10.86
CA MET A 128 -6.14 16.87 10.09
C MET A 128 -5.08 15.79 10.41
N LEU A 129 -5.01 15.30 11.65
CA LEU A 129 -4.10 14.23 12.06
C LEU A 129 -4.53 12.85 11.56
N ARG A 130 -5.76 12.70 11.12
CA ARG A 130 -6.28 11.46 10.55
C ARG A 130 -5.57 11.10 9.24
N ILE A 131 -5.19 12.09 8.43
CA ILE A 131 -4.55 11.86 7.12
C ILE A 131 -3.15 11.26 7.28
N PRO A 132 -2.20 11.87 8.05
CA PRO A 132 -0.88 11.29 8.26
C PRO A 132 -0.94 9.92 8.95
N SER A 133 -1.86 9.75 9.91
CA SER A 133 -2.02 8.45 10.59
C SER A 133 -2.52 7.36 9.67
N PHE A 134 -3.48 7.67 8.81
CA PHE A 134 -3.94 6.75 7.77
C PHE A 134 -2.82 6.40 6.78
N PHE A 135 -2.02 7.39 6.38
CA PHE A 135 -0.88 7.18 5.50
C PHE A 135 0.14 6.22 6.13
N VAL A 136 0.54 6.46 7.38
CA VAL A 136 1.46 5.58 8.11
C VAL A 136 0.87 4.17 8.28
N MET A 137 -0.40 4.05 8.68
CA MET A 137 -1.08 2.76 8.81
C MET A 137 -1.08 1.96 7.50
N VAL A 138 -1.36 2.61 6.37
CA VAL A 138 -1.34 1.96 5.06
C VAL A 138 0.07 1.46 4.72
N ASN A 139 1.10 2.27 4.97
CA ASN A 139 2.48 1.89 4.68
C ASN A 139 2.97 0.76 5.60
N LEU A 140 2.58 0.75 6.87
CA LEU A 140 2.83 -0.38 7.78
C LEU A 140 2.14 -1.66 7.29
N SER A 141 0.90 -1.56 6.78
CA SER A 141 0.21 -2.72 6.22
C SER A 141 0.86 -3.26 4.94
N ILE A 142 1.49 -2.39 4.15
CA ILE A 142 2.27 -2.80 2.97
C ILE A 142 3.55 -3.52 3.41
N LEU A 143 4.26 -2.98 4.40
CA LEU A 143 5.48 -3.59 4.93
C LEU A 143 5.21 -4.98 5.54
N ASP A 144 4.15 -5.09 6.37
CA ASP A 144 3.69 -6.38 6.91
C ASP A 144 3.33 -7.37 5.79
N ALA A 145 2.67 -6.90 4.74
CA ALA A 145 2.34 -7.73 3.58
C ALA A 145 3.59 -8.25 2.85
N TRP A 146 4.63 -7.46 2.71
CA TRP A 146 5.91 -7.92 2.15
C TRP A 146 6.57 -8.97 3.04
N ILE A 147 6.62 -8.74 4.36
CA ILE A 147 7.17 -9.71 5.32
C ILE A 147 6.43 -11.05 5.22
N ARG A 148 5.11 -11.05 5.22
CA ARG A 148 4.28 -12.26 5.08
C ARG A 148 4.51 -12.94 3.72
N TYR A 149 4.61 -12.15 2.66
CA TYR A 149 4.90 -12.69 1.33
C TYR A 149 6.25 -13.43 1.30
N PHE A 150 7.32 -12.84 1.87
CA PHE A 150 8.65 -13.47 1.95
C PHE A 150 8.69 -14.68 2.90
N ARG A 151 7.86 -14.68 3.94
CA ARG A 151 7.66 -15.86 4.80
C ARG A 151 6.89 -17.00 4.12
N GLY A 152 6.49 -16.82 2.87
CA GLY A 152 5.79 -17.84 2.10
C GLY A 152 4.29 -17.89 2.30
N GLU A 153 3.69 -16.95 3.04
CA GLU A 153 2.23 -16.92 3.20
C GLU A 153 1.56 -16.69 1.83
N ARG A 154 0.73 -17.64 1.44
CA ARG A 154 -0.07 -17.60 0.20
C ARG A 154 -1.54 -17.64 0.56
N ILE A 155 -2.21 -16.50 0.45
CA ILE A 155 -3.64 -16.40 0.76
C ILE A 155 -4.42 -16.83 -0.49
N VAL A 156 -4.75 -18.11 -0.57
CA VAL A 156 -5.44 -18.71 -1.72
C VAL A 156 -6.96 -18.63 -1.56
N SER A 157 -7.48 -18.74 -0.33
CA SER A 157 -8.91 -18.73 -0.06
C SER A 157 -9.41 -17.32 0.29
N TRP A 158 -10.58 -16.98 -0.22
CA TRP A 158 -11.31 -15.79 0.19
C TRP A 158 -12.26 -16.17 1.32
N SER A 159 -11.97 -15.72 2.54
CA SER A 159 -12.93 -15.77 3.64
C SER A 159 -13.58 -14.40 3.78
N PRO A 160 -14.92 -14.28 3.66
CA PRO A 160 -15.60 -13.03 3.97
C PRO A 160 -15.29 -12.60 5.39
N SER A 161 -15.07 -11.30 5.61
CA SER A 161 -15.07 -10.79 6.98
C SER A 161 -16.45 -11.08 7.58
N LYS A 162 -16.51 -11.82 8.70
CA LYS A 162 -17.76 -12.06 9.42
C LYS A 162 -18.41 -10.70 9.69
N ARG A 163 -19.66 -10.57 9.28
CA ARG A 163 -20.50 -9.39 9.48
C ARG A 163 -20.81 -9.20 10.95
#